data_ec63afe0abab906829fbe27d54cb938a
#
_entry.id   ec63afe0abab906829fbe27d54cb938a
#
_cell.length_a   1.000
_cell.length_b   1.000
_cell.length_c   1.000
_cell.angle_alpha   90.00
_cell.angle_beta   90.00
_cell.angle_gamma   90.00
#
_symmetry.space_group_name_H-M   'P 1'
#
loop_
_entity.id
_entity.type
_entity.pdbx_description
1 polymer ?
#
loop_
_entity_poly.entity_id
_entity_poly.type
_entity_poly.pdbx_seq_one_letter_code
_entity_poly.pdbx_strand_id
1 'polypeptide(L)'
;SEMIEAADALFNKIHAYDPSVDGDKLKLAFIFGMEAHEGQTRASGEPYYIHPIAVANILADMRLDLDTIITALLHDTVEDCDVTLDVLGAAFGPNIAQLVDGVTKLSRIGLQVGQNSLQAENFRKLLLAMSEDVRVLLVKLADRTHNMNTIDHIPKPEKRTRIARETLEIYAPLAERIGVTNL
;
A
#
# COMPACT_ATOMS: atom_id res chain seq x y z
N SER A 1 4.61 -12.94 -20.23
CA SER A 1 5.56 -12.13 -19.46
C SER A 1 5.31 -12.35 -17.97
N GLU A 2 6.34 -12.21 -17.18
CA GLU A 2 6.28 -12.36 -15.72
C GLU A 2 5.24 -11.43 -15.08
N MET A 3 5.11 -10.25 -15.65
CA MET A 3 4.14 -9.25 -15.20
C MET A 3 2.69 -9.71 -15.36
N ILE A 4 2.36 -10.29 -16.52
CA ILE A 4 1.02 -10.83 -16.78
C ILE A 4 0.75 -12.02 -15.88
N GLU A 5 1.73 -12.90 -15.70
CA GLU A 5 1.61 -14.06 -14.81
C GLU A 5 1.36 -13.62 -13.36
N ALA A 6 2.05 -12.57 -12.90
CA ALA A 6 1.85 -12.03 -11.55
C ALA A 6 0.44 -11.47 -11.37
N ALA A 7 -0.08 -10.75 -12.37
CA ALA A 7 -1.44 -10.20 -12.35
C ALA A 7 -2.49 -11.33 -12.36
N ASP A 8 -2.29 -12.35 -13.18
CA ASP A 8 -3.19 -13.50 -13.24
C ASP A 8 -3.18 -14.30 -11.94
N ALA A 9 -2.02 -14.48 -11.32
CA ALA A 9 -1.89 -15.16 -10.03
C ALA A 9 -2.65 -14.40 -8.93
N LEU A 10 -2.55 -13.08 -8.92
CA LEU A 10 -3.30 -12.24 -7.98
C LEU A 10 -4.80 -12.37 -8.19
N PHE A 11 -5.26 -12.29 -9.44
CA PHE A 11 -6.68 -12.47 -9.76
C PHE A 11 -7.18 -13.84 -9.28
N ASN A 12 -6.46 -14.91 -9.58
CA ASN A 12 -6.84 -16.26 -9.17
C ASN A 12 -6.94 -16.38 -7.64
N LYS A 13 -6.03 -15.76 -6.93
CA LYS A 13 -6.04 -15.74 -5.46
C LYS A 13 -7.31 -15.07 -4.92
N ILE A 14 -7.68 -13.92 -5.46
CA ILE A 14 -8.88 -13.19 -5.05
C ILE A 14 -10.14 -13.97 -5.45
N HIS A 15 -10.19 -14.50 -6.66
CA HIS A 15 -11.32 -15.27 -7.18
C HIS A 15 -11.60 -16.50 -6.31
N ALA A 16 -10.57 -17.08 -5.71
CA ALA A 16 -10.73 -18.26 -4.86
C ALA A 16 -11.58 -17.98 -3.61
N TYR A 17 -11.52 -16.77 -3.04
CA TYR A 17 -12.35 -16.41 -1.90
C TYR A 17 -13.52 -15.48 -2.25
N ASP A 18 -13.51 -14.85 -3.42
CA ASP A 18 -14.57 -14.01 -3.94
C ASP A 18 -14.82 -14.34 -5.42
N PRO A 19 -15.66 -15.35 -5.71
CA PRO A 19 -15.95 -15.73 -7.10
C PRO A 19 -16.62 -14.65 -7.95
N SER A 20 -17.23 -13.64 -7.30
CA SER A 20 -17.89 -12.52 -7.98
C SER A 20 -16.95 -11.33 -8.26
N VAL A 21 -15.65 -11.48 -7.99
CA VAL A 21 -14.69 -10.40 -8.17
C VAL A 21 -14.73 -9.83 -9.59
N ASP A 22 -14.74 -8.50 -9.69
CA ASP A 22 -14.67 -7.80 -10.99
C ASP A 22 -13.23 -7.82 -11.52
N GLY A 23 -12.94 -8.83 -12.32
CA GLY A 23 -11.61 -9.01 -12.90
C GLY A 23 -11.21 -7.90 -13.86
N ASP A 24 -12.17 -7.29 -14.56
CA ASP A 24 -11.89 -6.16 -15.46
C ASP A 24 -11.45 -4.93 -14.69
N LYS A 25 -12.09 -4.67 -13.56
CA LYS A 25 -11.70 -3.54 -12.68
C LYS A 25 -10.31 -3.75 -12.09
N LEU A 26 -10.00 -4.96 -11.66
CA LEU A 26 -8.66 -5.31 -11.16
C LEU A 26 -7.59 -5.13 -12.23
N LYS A 27 -7.86 -5.61 -13.45
CA LYS A 27 -6.96 -5.48 -14.59
C LYS A 27 -6.73 -4.02 -14.95
N LEU A 28 -7.79 -3.21 -14.96
CA LEU A 28 -7.68 -1.78 -15.23
C LEU A 28 -6.78 -1.08 -14.20
N ALA A 29 -6.94 -1.41 -12.92
CA ALA A 29 -6.12 -0.85 -11.86
C ALA A 29 -4.65 -1.22 -12.02
N PHE A 30 -4.37 -2.47 -12.38
CA PHE A 30 -3.02 -2.93 -12.62
C PHE A 30 -2.37 -2.19 -13.80
N ILE A 31 -3.06 -2.09 -14.93
CA ILE A 31 -2.57 -1.38 -16.12
C ILE A 31 -2.35 0.10 -15.79
N PHE A 32 -3.31 0.73 -15.11
CA PHE A 32 -3.21 2.13 -14.73
C PHE A 32 -1.97 2.40 -13.87
N GLY A 33 -1.72 1.58 -12.86
CA GLY A 33 -0.54 1.69 -12.01
C GLY A 33 0.75 1.51 -12.78
N MET A 34 0.78 0.56 -13.71
CA MET A 34 1.94 0.31 -14.55
C MET A 34 2.27 1.49 -15.46
N GLU A 35 1.26 2.04 -16.12
CA GLU A 35 1.44 3.20 -17.00
C GLU A 35 1.89 4.43 -16.23
N ALA A 36 1.34 4.65 -15.04
CA ALA A 36 1.72 5.78 -14.20
C ALA A 36 3.18 5.74 -13.76
N HIS A 37 3.73 4.53 -13.57
CA HIS A 37 5.11 4.33 -13.13
C HIS A 37 6.07 3.95 -14.26
N GLU A 38 5.68 4.14 -15.51
CA GLU A 38 6.51 3.78 -16.66
C GLU A 38 7.92 4.38 -16.53
N GLY A 39 8.95 3.54 -16.71
CA GLY A 39 10.35 3.93 -16.61
C GLY A 39 10.92 3.98 -15.19
N GLN A 40 10.13 3.76 -14.16
CA GLN A 40 10.61 3.73 -12.77
C GLN A 40 11.05 2.32 -12.35
N THR A 41 12.09 2.28 -11.51
CA THR A 41 12.56 1.06 -10.86
C THR A 41 12.71 1.29 -9.36
N ARG A 42 12.66 0.21 -8.58
CA ARG A 42 12.90 0.28 -7.14
C ARG A 42 14.39 0.41 -6.83
N ALA A 43 14.71 0.76 -5.57
CA ALA A 43 16.09 0.82 -5.08
C ALA A 43 16.84 -0.51 -5.24
N SER A 44 16.12 -1.64 -5.26
CA SER A 44 16.68 -2.97 -5.50
C SER A 44 17.04 -3.23 -6.97
N GLY A 45 16.65 -2.33 -7.89
CA GLY A 45 16.76 -2.53 -9.34
C GLY A 45 15.62 -3.32 -9.94
N GLU A 46 14.68 -3.79 -9.14
CA GLU A 46 13.51 -4.52 -9.61
C GLU A 46 12.52 -3.61 -10.34
N PRO A 47 11.73 -4.16 -11.31
CA PRO A 47 10.64 -3.41 -11.92
C PRO A 47 9.65 -2.90 -10.86
N TYR A 48 9.07 -1.73 -11.10
CA TYR A 48 8.18 -1.09 -10.11
C TYR A 48 6.99 -1.97 -9.73
N TYR A 49 6.40 -2.71 -10.67
CA TYR A 49 5.18 -3.48 -10.41
C TYR A 49 5.34 -4.52 -9.29
N ILE A 50 6.54 -4.96 -9.00
CA ILE A 50 6.80 -6.01 -7.99
C ILE A 50 6.31 -5.59 -6.61
N HIS A 51 6.52 -4.34 -6.22
CA HIS A 51 6.08 -3.85 -4.91
C HIS A 51 4.55 -3.78 -4.76
N PRO A 52 3.80 -3.07 -5.61
CA PRO A 52 2.35 -3.03 -5.45
C PRO A 52 1.68 -4.40 -5.58
N ILE A 53 2.19 -5.28 -6.43
CA ILE A 53 1.69 -6.65 -6.52
C ILE A 53 1.96 -7.42 -5.23
N ALA A 54 3.14 -7.27 -4.62
CA ALA A 54 3.46 -7.94 -3.36
C ALA A 54 2.55 -7.45 -2.22
N VAL A 55 2.31 -6.14 -2.14
CA VAL A 55 1.38 -5.56 -1.15
C VAL A 55 -0.04 -6.09 -1.36
N ALA A 56 -0.50 -6.11 -2.61
CA ALA A 56 -1.81 -6.65 -2.96
C ALA A 56 -1.94 -8.13 -2.59
N ASN A 57 -0.89 -8.93 -2.80
CA ASN A 57 -0.88 -10.34 -2.42
C ASN A 57 -1.00 -10.54 -0.90
N ILE A 58 -0.33 -9.72 -0.10
CA ILE A 58 -0.46 -9.77 1.37
C ILE A 58 -1.92 -9.55 1.76
N LEU A 59 -2.57 -8.54 1.18
CA LEU A 59 -3.97 -8.22 1.46
C LEU A 59 -4.93 -9.30 0.95
N ALA A 60 -4.63 -9.91 -0.20
CA ALA A 60 -5.42 -11.02 -0.72
C ALA A 60 -5.30 -12.27 0.15
N ASP A 61 -4.13 -12.54 0.73
CA ASP A 61 -3.94 -13.62 1.70
C ASP A 61 -4.81 -13.40 2.96
N MET A 62 -5.07 -12.15 3.30
CA MET A 62 -5.99 -11.77 4.38
C MET A 62 -7.45 -11.77 3.95
N ARG A 63 -7.76 -12.10 2.71
CA ARG A 63 -9.10 -12.15 2.12
C ARG A 63 -9.83 -10.81 2.14
N LEU A 64 -9.13 -9.74 1.86
CA LEU A 64 -9.74 -8.41 1.86
C LEU A 64 -10.49 -8.14 0.54
N ASP A 65 -11.37 -7.14 0.59
CA ASP A 65 -12.23 -6.76 -0.53
C ASP A 65 -11.44 -6.17 -1.70
N LEU A 66 -12.05 -6.18 -2.88
CA LEU A 66 -11.42 -5.72 -4.12
C LEU A 66 -10.96 -4.25 -4.03
N ASP A 67 -11.76 -3.37 -3.42
CA ASP A 67 -11.41 -1.96 -3.30
C ASP A 67 -10.13 -1.76 -2.49
N THR A 68 -9.91 -2.55 -1.44
CA THR A 68 -8.67 -2.54 -0.66
C THR A 68 -7.50 -3.03 -1.49
N ILE A 69 -7.67 -4.10 -2.25
CA ILE A 69 -6.65 -4.64 -3.15
C ILE A 69 -6.26 -3.61 -4.22
N ILE A 70 -7.25 -2.99 -4.85
CA ILE A 70 -7.01 -1.95 -5.87
C ILE A 70 -6.30 -0.74 -5.26
N THR A 71 -6.68 -0.36 -4.04
CA THR A 71 -6.00 0.71 -3.30
C THR A 71 -4.50 0.40 -3.15
N ALA A 72 -4.15 -0.84 -2.84
CA ALA A 72 -2.75 -1.26 -2.77
C ALA A 72 -2.02 -1.09 -4.11
N LEU A 73 -2.67 -1.43 -5.21
CA LEU A 73 -2.09 -1.29 -6.55
C LEU A 73 -1.88 0.17 -6.96
N LEU A 74 -2.70 1.09 -6.44
CA LEU A 74 -2.74 2.49 -6.88
C LEU A 74 -2.15 3.49 -5.88
N HIS A 75 -1.86 3.07 -4.63
CA HIS A 75 -1.55 4.03 -3.57
C HIS A 75 -0.34 4.92 -3.85
N ASP A 76 0.68 4.39 -4.55
CA ASP A 76 1.89 5.16 -4.87
C ASP A 76 1.70 6.10 -6.07
N THR A 77 0.64 5.96 -6.86
CA THR A 77 0.45 6.78 -8.05
C THR A 77 0.24 8.26 -7.72
N VAL A 78 -0.41 8.55 -6.60
CA VAL A 78 -0.61 9.93 -6.14
C VAL A 78 0.66 10.49 -5.51
N GLU A 79 1.41 9.66 -4.78
CA GLU A 79 2.63 10.08 -4.09
C GLU A 79 3.81 10.29 -5.06
N ASP A 80 4.00 9.36 -5.99
CA ASP A 80 5.21 9.26 -6.81
C ASP A 80 5.00 9.63 -8.29
N CYS A 81 3.75 9.85 -8.70
CA CYS A 81 3.39 10.18 -10.08
C CYS A 81 2.44 11.38 -10.09
N ASP A 82 2.19 11.93 -11.27
CA ASP A 82 1.29 13.09 -11.43
C ASP A 82 -0.18 12.69 -11.52
N VAL A 83 -0.61 11.72 -10.71
CA VAL A 83 -2.00 11.25 -10.67
C VAL A 83 -2.73 11.97 -9.54
N THR A 84 -3.91 12.50 -9.85
CA THR A 84 -4.76 13.19 -8.85
C THR A 84 -5.85 12.26 -8.32
N LEU A 85 -6.36 12.59 -7.13
CA LEU A 85 -7.50 11.87 -6.56
C LEU A 85 -8.75 11.99 -7.43
N ASP A 86 -8.95 13.11 -8.12
CA ASP A 86 -10.07 13.29 -9.03
C ASP A 86 -10.02 12.30 -10.19
N VAL A 87 -8.83 12.06 -10.75
CA VAL A 87 -8.63 11.08 -11.82
C VAL A 87 -8.94 9.67 -11.30
N LEU A 88 -8.46 9.32 -10.12
CA LEU A 88 -8.75 8.02 -9.52
C LEU A 88 -10.23 7.84 -9.23
N GLY A 89 -10.89 8.86 -8.70
CA GLY A 89 -12.32 8.82 -8.43
C GLY A 89 -13.16 8.63 -9.69
N ALA A 90 -12.78 9.30 -10.79
CA ALA A 90 -13.46 9.14 -12.07
C ALA A 90 -13.26 7.74 -12.67
N ALA A 91 -12.06 7.16 -12.52
CA ALA A 91 -11.73 5.86 -13.10
C ALA A 91 -12.21 4.67 -12.25
N PHE A 92 -12.13 4.77 -10.93
CA PHE A 92 -12.34 3.64 -10.01
C PHE A 92 -13.43 3.85 -8.96
N GLY A 93 -13.97 5.05 -8.87
CA GLY A 93 -15.04 5.40 -7.93
C GLY A 93 -14.53 6.11 -6.68
N PRO A 94 -15.47 6.76 -5.93
CA PRO A 94 -15.11 7.60 -4.79
C PRO A 94 -14.55 6.80 -3.61
N ASN A 95 -14.97 5.57 -3.42
CA ASN A 95 -14.49 4.74 -2.30
C ASN A 95 -12.98 4.47 -2.42
N ILE A 96 -12.52 4.10 -3.62
CA ILE A 96 -11.10 3.85 -3.87
C ILE A 96 -10.29 5.15 -3.75
N ALA A 97 -10.80 6.26 -4.28
CA ALA A 97 -10.15 7.57 -4.15
C ALA A 97 -9.97 7.96 -2.67
N GLN A 98 -11.00 7.73 -1.84
CA GLN A 98 -10.94 7.98 -0.41
C GLN A 98 -9.90 7.11 0.31
N LEU A 99 -9.85 5.82 -0.03
CA LEU A 99 -8.87 4.90 0.54
C LEU A 99 -7.44 5.30 0.17
N VAL A 100 -7.20 5.65 -1.09
CA VAL A 100 -5.89 6.11 -1.55
C VAL A 100 -5.49 7.40 -0.84
N ASP A 101 -6.42 8.34 -0.69
CA ASP A 101 -6.18 9.58 0.06
C ASP A 101 -5.76 9.30 1.50
N GLY A 102 -6.46 8.39 2.17
CA GLY A 102 -6.12 7.98 3.54
C GLY A 102 -4.72 7.39 3.64
N VAL A 103 -4.35 6.49 2.73
CA VAL A 103 -3.02 5.88 2.70
C VAL A 103 -1.93 6.93 2.45
N THR A 104 -2.19 7.88 1.53
CA THR A 104 -1.27 8.98 1.24
C THR A 104 -1.02 9.85 2.49
N LYS A 105 -2.09 10.16 3.23
CA LYS A 105 -1.97 10.93 4.48
C LYS A 105 -1.16 10.19 5.52
N LEU A 106 -1.35 8.87 5.68
CA LEU A 106 -0.54 8.05 6.58
C LEU A 106 0.93 8.06 6.18
N SER A 107 1.23 7.99 4.90
CA SER A 107 2.61 8.03 4.39
C SER A 107 3.29 9.35 4.75
N ARG A 108 2.58 10.46 4.62
CA ARG A 108 3.10 11.79 4.99
C ARG A 108 3.39 11.90 6.49
N ILE A 109 2.55 11.32 7.34
CA ILE A 109 2.79 11.27 8.79
C ILE A 109 4.08 10.50 9.08
N GLY A 110 4.28 9.35 8.43
CA GLY A 110 5.49 8.55 8.58
C GLY A 110 6.77 9.32 8.22
N LEU A 111 6.73 10.18 7.21
CA LEU A 111 7.87 11.01 6.83
C LEU A 111 8.26 12.04 7.89
N GLN A 112 7.33 12.43 8.75
CA GLN A 112 7.57 13.41 9.81
C GLN A 112 8.15 12.81 11.09
N VAL A 113 8.07 11.49 11.26
CA VAL A 113 8.54 10.79 12.47
C VAL A 113 10.06 10.94 12.69
N GLY A 114 10.84 11.16 11.64
CA GLY A 114 12.27 11.38 11.74
C GLY A 114 12.69 12.75 12.26
N GLN A 115 11.76 13.67 12.45
CA GLN A 115 12.00 15.04 12.88
C GLN A 115 11.30 15.36 14.19
N ASN A 116 11.92 14.98 15.30
CA ASN A 116 11.53 15.43 16.64
C ASN A 116 10.18 15.02 17.23
N SER A 117 10.27 14.26 18.29
CA SER A 117 9.45 14.35 19.50
C SER A 117 7.93 14.33 19.37
N LEU A 118 7.36 14.00 18.23
CA LEU A 118 5.92 14.03 18.08
C LEU A 118 5.33 12.63 17.88
N GLN A 119 5.96 11.61 18.51
CA GLN A 119 5.41 10.25 18.50
C GLN A 119 3.96 10.22 18.99
N ALA A 120 3.66 10.99 20.05
CA ALA A 120 2.29 11.07 20.57
C ALA A 120 1.34 11.74 19.58
N GLU A 121 1.78 12.83 18.93
CA GLU A 121 0.95 13.52 17.93
C GLU A 121 0.80 12.69 16.67
N ASN A 122 1.85 12.04 16.18
CA ASN A 122 1.80 11.15 15.05
C ASN A 122 0.90 9.94 15.31
N PHE A 123 0.98 9.37 16.53
CA PHE A 123 0.10 8.29 16.96
C PHE A 123 -1.36 8.73 16.96
N ARG A 124 -1.63 9.95 17.46
CA ARG A 124 -2.98 10.53 17.46
C ARG A 124 -3.52 10.68 16.03
N LYS A 125 -2.69 11.19 15.10
CA LYS A 125 -3.07 11.33 13.69
C LYS A 125 -3.36 9.98 13.04
N LEU A 126 -2.57 8.95 13.37
CA LEU A 126 -2.80 7.58 12.92
C LEU A 126 -4.13 7.04 13.45
N LEU A 127 -4.46 7.28 14.72
CA LEU A 127 -5.73 6.88 15.29
C LEU A 127 -6.91 7.56 14.60
N LEU A 128 -6.78 8.85 14.26
CA LEU A 128 -7.81 9.58 13.52
C LEU A 128 -7.99 9.02 12.12
N ALA A 129 -6.90 8.73 11.41
CA ALA A 129 -6.97 8.09 10.10
C ALA A 129 -7.59 6.70 10.18
N MET A 130 -7.26 5.92 11.22
CA MET A 130 -7.80 4.59 11.45
C MET A 130 -9.30 4.62 11.76
N SER A 131 -9.79 5.68 12.43
CA SER A 131 -11.21 5.81 12.77
C SER A 131 -12.10 6.03 11.55
N GLU A 132 -11.55 6.54 10.43
CA GLU A 132 -12.31 6.72 9.19
C GLU A 132 -12.50 5.37 8.47
N ASP A 133 -11.42 4.61 8.27
CA ASP A 133 -11.50 3.29 7.64
C ASP A 133 -10.26 2.46 7.99
N VAL A 134 -10.47 1.34 8.66
CA VAL A 134 -9.39 0.43 9.07
C VAL A 134 -8.62 -0.13 7.86
N ARG A 135 -9.24 -0.21 6.68
CA ARG A 135 -8.60 -0.72 5.46
C ARG A 135 -7.39 0.13 5.06
N VAL A 136 -7.44 1.44 5.31
CA VAL A 136 -6.30 2.36 5.09
C VAL A 136 -5.08 1.90 5.88
N LEU A 137 -5.28 1.56 7.15
CA LEU A 137 -4.19 1.06 8.00
C LEU A 137 -3.68 -0.30 7.52
N LEU A 138 -4.57 -1.19 7.12
CA LEU A 138 -4.17 -2.51 6.61
C LEU A 138 -3.32 -2.42 5.35
N VAL A 139 -3.67 -1.53 4.42
CA VAL A 139 -2.85 -1.27 3.23
C VAL A 139 -1.47 -0.78 3.63
N LYS A 140 -1.41 0.17 4.57
CA LYS A 140 -0.13 0.74 5.00
C LYS A 140 0.74 -0.28 5.74
N LEU A 141 0.14 -1.15 6.56
CA LEU A 141 0.86 -2.23 7.23
C LEU A 141 1.44 -3.24 6.21
N ALA A 142 0.67 -3.61 5.20
CA ALA A 142 1.14 -4.49 4.13
C ALA A 142 2.29 -3.86 3.35
N ASP A 143 2.17 -2.57 3.04
CA ASP A 143 3.23 -1.78 2.40
C ASP A 143 4.52 -1.82 3.23
N ARG A 144 4.43 -1.56 4.52
CA ARG A 144 5.58 -1.59 5.42
C ARG A 144 6.17 -3.00 5.56
N THR A 145 5.34 -4.03 5.60
CA THR A 145 5.80 -5.42 5.65
C THR A 145 6.68 -5.75 4.46
N HIS A 146 6.25 -5.40 3.24
CA HIS A 146 7.06 -5.62 2.06
C HIS A 146 8.33 -4.78 2.07
N ASN A 147 8.26 -3.52 2.48
CA ASN A 147 9.42 -2.65 2.58
C ASN A 147 10.45 -3.19 3.58
N MET A 148 10.01 -3.76 4.69
CA MET A 148 10.92 -4.40 5.66
C MET A 148 11.60 -5.63 5.07
N ASN A 149 10.88 -6.44 4.29
CA ASN A 149 11.44 -7.62 3.64
C ASN A 149 12.48 -7.27 2.58
N THR A 150 12.45 -6.05 2.05
CA THR A 150 13.37 -5.58 1.00
C THR A 150 14.33 -4.50 1.50
N ILE A 151 14.41 -4.28 2.80
CA ILE A 151 15.15 -3.16 3.40
C ILE A 151 16.64 -3.21 3.08
N ASP A 152 17.22 -4.40 2.93
CA ASP A 152 18.64 -4.58 2.62
C ASP A 152 19.00 -4.04 1.23
N HIS A 153 18.03 -3.87 0.35
CA HIS A 153 18.22 -3.31 -0.99
C HIS A 153 18.19 -1.77 -1.02
N ILE A 154 17.88 -1.13 0.11
CA ILE A 154 17.84 0.32 0.21
C ILE A 154 19.27 0.83 0.46
N PRO A 155 19.86 1.64 -0.45
CA PRO A 155 21.28 1.97 -0.36
C PRO A 155 21.64 2.95 0.76
N LYS A 156 20.69 3.76 1.24
CA LYS A 156 20.97 4.77 2.28
C LYS A 156 20.68 4.21 3.67
N PRO A 157 21.72 4.06 4.54
CA PRO A 157 21.53 3.56 5.90
C PRO A 157 20.51 4.35 6.72
N GLU A 158 20.46 5.66 6.58
CA GLU A 158 19.51 6.52 7.29
C GLU A 158 18.07 6.20 6.90
N LYS A 159 17.82 5.95 5.63
CA LYS A 159 16.48 5.58 5.14
C LYS A 159 16.06 4.21 5.66
N ARG A 160 16.97 3.24 5.68
CA ARG A 160 16.69 1.91 6.24
C ARG A 160 16.35 2.00 7.73
N THR A 161 17.13 2.76 8.49
CA THR A 161 16.90 2.96 9.91
C THR A 161 15.55 3.63 10.17
N ARG A 162 15.21 4.64 9.36
CA ARG A 162 13.92 5.32 9.47
C ARG A 162 12.74 4.39 9.23
N ILE A 163 12.78 3.58 8.16
CA ILE A 163 11.72 2.64 7.83
C ILE A 163 11.54 1.62 8.95
N ALA A 164 12.63 1.06 9.46
CA ALA A 164 12.58 0.11 10.55
C ALA A 164 11.97 0.73 11.82
N ARG A 165 12.37 1.95 12.16
CA ARG A 165 11.86 2.67 13.34
C ARG A 165 10.37 2.93 13.20
N GLU A 166 9.91 3.46 12.07
CA GLU A 166 8.49 3.73 11.84
C GLU A 166 7.66 2.45 12.00
N THR A 167 8.14 1.33 11.43
CA THR A 167 7.43 0.07 11.50
C THR A 167 7.29 -0.40 12.95
N LEU A 168 8.37 -0.38 13.71
CA LEU A 168 8.37 -0.89 15.09
C LEU A 168 7.65 0.05 16.07
N GLU A 169 7.82 1.36 15.93
CA GLU A 169 7.31 2.31 16.92
C GLU A 169 5.86 2.73 16.68
N ILE A 170 5.40 2.72 15.42
CA ILE A 170 4.09 3.26 15.06
C ILE A 170 3.13 2.17 14.61
N TYR A 171 3.51 1.38 13.59
CA TYR A 171 2.58 0.46 12.95
C TYR A 171 2.40 -0.85 13.72
N ALA A 172 3.46 -1.42 14.31
CA ALA A 172 3.37 -2.68 15.02
C ALA A 172 2.40 -2.64 16.22
N PRO A 173 2.47 -1.62 17.11
CA PRO A 173 1.48 -1.52 18.20
C PRO A 173 0.04 -1.39 17.72
N LEU A 174 -0.19 -0.70 16.59
CA LEU A 174 -1.53 -0.55 16.02
C LEU A 174 -2.03 -1.87 15.43
N ALA A 175 -1.15 -2.64 14.79
CA ALA A 175 -1.47 -3.96 14.27
C ALA A 175 -1.91 -4.91 15.39
N GLU A 176 -1.22 -4.90 16.51
CA GLU A 176 -1.59 -5.70 17.69
C GLU A 176 -2.99 -5.34 18.21
N ARG A 177 -3.32 -4.05 18.26
CA ARG A 177 -4.63 -3.58 18.74
C ARG A 177 -5.78 -4.00 17.84
N ILE A 178 -5.52 -4.17 16.54
CA ILE A 178 -6.51 -4.61 15.55
C ILE A 178 -6.59 -6.14 15.48
N GLY A 179 -5.62 -6.84 16.07
CA GLY A 179 -5.54 -8.29 16.01
C GLY A 179 -4.90 -8.81 14.72
N VAL A 180 -4.19 -7.97 13.98
CA VAL A 180 -3.47 -8.36 12.77
C VAL A 180 -2.09 -8.88 13.19
N THR A 181 -1.98 -10.20 13.39
CA THR A 181 -0.75 -10.80 13.94
C THR A 181 0.16 -11.45 12.90
N ASN A 182 -0.28 -11.58 11.63
CA ASN A 182 0.42 -12.33 10.59
C ASN A 182 0.98 -11.47 9.46
N LEU A 183 1.19 -10.21 9.71
CA LEU A 183 1.82 -9.32 8.71
C LEU A 183 3.35 -9.37 8.73
#